data_684ba0e920c57e24a64bfc574c8592e8
#
_entry.id   684ba0e920c57e24a64bfc574c8592e8
#
_cell.length_a   1.000
_cell.length_b   1.000
_cell.length_c   1.000
_cell.angle_alpha   90.00
_cell.angle_beta   90.00
_cell.angle_gamma   90.00
#
_symmetry.space_group_name_H-M   'P 1'
#
loop_
_entity.id
_entity.type
_entity.pdbx_description
1 polymer ?
#
loop_
_entity_poly.entity_id
_entity_poly.type
_entity_poly.pdbx_seq_one_letter_code
_entity_poly.pdbx_strand_id
1 'polypeptide(L)'
;VSLFDMQSNTRSFPLLEQARILKRMAKRSKGEERAALMQQLGEAYLKAPERYPTAKVLAHEESVPYTHILVRGDFKRKGEAVEPGFPAVLNPGPPIDEPDAGAFIPQRRKALALWLTSSDQPLLDRVMVNRIWQHHFGQGIVSTPNDFGRQGEPPTHPELLDWLAVEFAERGWSIKQMHRLIMLSSTYRSSSVGDEADI
;
A
#
# COMPACT_ATOMS: atom_id res chain seq x y z
N VAL A 1 -3.37 19.57 8.07
CA VAL A 1 -2.39 18.51 8.34
C VAL A 1 -1.06 19.22 8.49
N SER A 2 -0.64 19.44 9.74
CA SER A 2 0.64 20.09 10.02
C SER A 2 1.75 19.18 9.51
N LEU A 3 2.52 19.68 8.57
CA LEU A 3 3.81 19.14 8.25
C LEU A 3 4.61 19.03 9.55
N PHE A 4 5.02 17.80 9.87
CA PHE A 4 5.93 17.54 10.98
C PHE A 4 7.06 18.55 10.94
N ASP A 5 7.24 19.25 12.04
CA ASP A 5 8.34 20.17 12.21
C ASP A 5 9.65 19.37 12.21
N MET A 6 10.24 19.24 11.01
CA MET A 6 11.52 18.54 10.82
C MET A 6 12.68 19.21 11.55
N GLN A 7 12.51 20.44 12.02
CA GLN A 7 13.60 21.20 12.65
C GLN A 7 13.84 20.79 14.10
N SER A 8 12.84 20.29 14.83
CA SER A 8 13.04 19.81 16.21
C SER A 8 13.70 18.43 16.28
N ASN A 9 13.65 17.64 15.19
CA ASN A 9 14.11 16.26 15.13
C ASN A 9 15.57 16.12 14.67
N THR A 10 16.20 17.18 14.15
CA THR A 10 17.58 17.14 13.65
C THR A 10 18.63 16.98 14.75
N ARG A 11 18.32 17.26 16.01
CA ARG A 11 19.29 17.12 17.12
C ARG A 11 19.38 15.69 17.67
N SER A 12 18.36 14.87 17.53
CA SER A 12 18.36 13.48 18.02
C SER A 12 18.83 12.45 16.98
N PHE A 13 18.76 12.80 15.70
CA PHE A 13 19.21 11.93 14.60
C PHE A 13 20.70 11.50 14.71
N PRO A 14 21.64 12.42 14.98
CA PRO A 14 23.05 12.07 15.10
C PRO A 14 23.33 11.07 16.24
N LEU A 15 22.64 11.21 17.39
CA LEU A 15 22.83 10.32 18.54
C LEU A 15 22.29 8.92 18.29
N LEU A 16 21.16 8.78 17.64
CA LEU A 16 20.58 7.48 17.29
C LEU A 16 21.39 6.78 16.19
N GLU A 17 21.90 7.53 15.23
CA GLU A 17 22.75 6.98 14.18
C GLU A 17 24.10 6.55 14.77
N GLN A 18 24.69 7.34 15.66
CA GLN A 18 25.89 6.99 16.42
C GLN A 18 25.66 5.70 17.23
N ALA A 19 24.52 5.55 17.92
CA ALA A 19 24.16 4.34 18.64
C ALA A 19 24.03 3.12 17.71
N ARG A 20 23.49 3.28 16.50
CA ARG A 20 23.41 2.22 15.48
C ARG A 20 24.81 1.77 15.02
N ILE A 21 25.70 2.70 14.76
CA ILE A 21 27.08 2.43 14.37
C ILE A 21 27.81 1.68 15.47
N LEU A 22 27.75 2.19 16.72
CA LEU A 22 28.35 1.57 17.88
C LEU A 22 27.85 0.13 18.10
N LYS A 23 26.53 -0.10 17.91
CA LYS A 23 25.93 -1.43 18.01
C LYS A 23 26.46 -2.39 16.93
N ARG A 24 26.66 -1.92 15.70
CA ARG A 24 27.25 -2.73 14.62
C ARG A 24 28.71 -3.07 14.89
N MET A 25 29.48 -2.11 15.37
CA MET A 25 30.86 -2.31 15.74
C MET A 25 30.99 -3.29 16.91
N ALA A 26 30.23 -3.13 17.98
CA ALA A 26 30.20 -4.03 19.12
C ALA A 26 29.83 -5.49 18.75
N LYS A 27 29.01 -5.70 17.70
CA LYS A 27 28.71 -7.04 17.18
C LYS A 27 29.90 -7.72 16.51
N ARG A 28 30.82 -6.93 15.96
CA ARG A 28 31.98 -7.43 15.21
C ARG A 28 33.24 -7.53 16.07
N SER A 29 33.31 -6.84 17.20
CA SER A 29 34.44 -6.79 18.13
C SER A 29 34.30 -7.83 19.25
N LYS A 30 35.41 -8.20 19.86
CA LYS A 30 35.50 -9.18 20.96
C LYS A 30 36.35 -8.60 22.12
N GLY A 31 36.23 -9.20 23.32
CA GLY A 31 37.01 -8.83 24.47
C GLY A 31 36.79 -7.40 24.97
N GLU A 32 37.89 -6.73 25.36
CA GLU A 32 37.86 -5.38 25.94
C GLU A 32 37.32 -4.32 24.97
N GLU A 33 37.61 -4.45 23.67
CA GLU A 33 37.09 -3.54 22.66
C GLU A 33 35.56 -3.56 22.61
N ARG A 34 34.98 -4.75 22.69
CA ARG A 34 33.53 -4.88 22.78
C ARG A 34 32.95 -4.24 24.04
N ALA A 35 33.63 -4.40 25.19
CA ALA A 35 33.21 -3.81 26.45
C ALA A 35 33.19 -2.27 26.37
N ALA A 36 34.26 -1.67 25.83
CA ALA A 36 34.36 -0.23 25.61
C ALA A 36 33.26 0.31 24.67
N LEU A 37 32.99 -0.40 23.55
CA LEU A 37 31.90 -0.02 22.61
C LEU A 37 30.53 -0.15 23.23
N MET A 38 30.29 -1.14 24.09
CA MET A 38 29.01 -1.29 24.81
C MET A 38 28.82 -0.21 25.86
N GLN A 39 29.86 0.26 26.53
CA GLN A 39 29.80 1.41 27.43
C GLN A 39 29.43 2.69 26.67
N GLN A 40 30.12 2.98 25.55
CA GLN A 40 29.80 4.13 24.71
C GLN A 40 28.39 4.07 24.14
N LEU A 41 27.89 2.87 23.82
CA LEU A 41 26.53 2.65 23.38
C LEU A 41 25.53 2.98 24.49
N GLY A 42 25.82 2.57 25.73
CA GLY A 42 25.01 2.90 26.92
C GLY A 42 24.91 4.43 27.13
N GLU A 43 26.06 5.13 27.04
CA GLU A 43 26.10 6.59 27.17
C GLU A 43 25.33 7.30 26.05
N ALA A 44 25.41 6.80 24.81
CA ALA A 44 24.63 7.33 23.68
C ALA A 44 23.13 7.17 23.88
N TYR A 45 22.68 6.03 24.44
CA TYR A 45 21.26 5.83 24.76
C TYR A 45 20.77 6.68 25.93
N LEU A 46 21.60 6.95 26.94
CA LEU A 46 21.23 7.83 28.05
C LEU A 46 21.10 9.30 27.63
N LYS A 47 21.86 9.71 26.61
CA LYS A 47 21.78 11.06 26.02
C LYS A 47 20.70 11.19 24.95
N ALA A 48 20.14 10.06 24.48
CA ALA A 48 19.06 10.08 23.51
C ALA A 48 17.76 10.53 24.21
N PRO A 49 16.98 11.44 23.62
CA PRO A 49 15.71 11.84 24.18
C PRO A 49 14.74 10.66 24.26
N GLU A 50 13.78 10.74 25.20
CA GLU A 50 12.73 9.74 25.37
C GLU A 50 12.13 9.32 24.02
N ARG A 51 11.84 8.02 23.89
CA ARG A 51 11.43 7.42 22.61
C ARG A 51 10.23 8.16 22.03
N TYR A 52 10.46 8.89 20.95
CA TYR A 52 9.35 9.33 20.14
C TYR A 52 8.60 8.14 19.54
N PRO A 53 7.27 8.23 19.37
CA PRO A 53 6.52 7.20 18.69
C PRO A 53 7.14 6.99 17.29
N THR A 54 7.61 5.77 17.05
CA THR A 54 8.24 5.42 15.77
C THR A 54 7.24 4.69 14.89
N ALA A 55 7.07 5.15 13.66
CA ALA A 55 6.34 4.42 12.64
C ALA A 55 7.28 3.47 11.88
N LYS A 56 6.82 2.26 11.62
CA LYS A 56 7.50 1.38 10.68
C LYS A 56 7.22 1.87 9.26
N VAL A 57 8.26 2.22 8.55
CA VAL A 57 8.17 2.64 7.15
C VAL A 57 8.97 1.68 6.28
N LEU A 58 8.55 1.54 5.02
CA LEU A 58 9.33 0.82 4.03
C LEU A 58 10.58 1.65 3.70
N ALA A 59 11.75 1.09 4.00
CA ALA A 59 13.01 1.66 3.55
C ALA A 59 13.22 1.33 2.07
N HIS A 60 13.86 2.25 1.36
CA HIS A 60 14.32 2.02 -0.01
C HIS A 60 15.77 1.58 0.01
N GLU A 61 16.11 0.65 -0.86
CA GLU A 61 17.49 0.39 -1.21
C GLU A 61 17.97 1.46 -2.19
N GLU A 62 19.26 1.79 -2.14
CA GLU A 62 19.88 2.81 -3.01
C GLU A 62 19.89 2.35 -4.48
N SER A 63 19.85 1.04 -4.72
CA SER A 63 19.76 0.46 -6.06
C SER A 63 18.67 -0.61 -6.13
N VAL A 64 17.89 -0.61 -7.19
CA VAL A 64 16.93 -1.68 -7.48
C VAL A 64 17.58 -2.67 -8.44
N PRO A 65 17.71 -3.94 -8.05
CA PRO A 65 18.21 -4.94 -8.98
C PRO A 65 17.23 -5.12 -10.14
N TYR A 66 17.78 -5.37 -11.33
CA TYR A 66 16.97 -5.73 -12.50
C TYR A 66 16.15 -7.00 -12.21
N THR A 67 14.89 -6.95 -12.60
CA THR A 67 14.02 -8.13 -12.59
C THR A 67 14.25 -8.92 -13.87
N HIS A 68 14.27 -10.23 -13.77
CA HIS A 68 14.49 -11.13 -14.90
C HIS A 68 13.32 -12.08 -15.07
N ILE A 69 13.04 -12.48 -16.28
CA ILE A 69 12.17 -13.63 -16.55
C ILE A 69 12.88 -14.87 -16.00
N LEU A 70 12.20 -15.64 -15.17
CA LEU A 70 12.75 -16.86 -14.60
C LEU A 70 12.47 -18.04 -15.55
N VAL A 71 13.53 -18.70 -16.03
CA VAL A 71 13.40 -19.83 -16.92
C VAL A 71 12.68 -20.99 -16.21
N ARG A 72 11.47 -21.31 -16.64
CA ARG A 72 10.59 -22.32 -16.01
C ARG A 72 10.29 -22.04 -14.53
N GLY A 73 10.30 -20.77 -14.11
CA GLY A 73 10.07 -20.38 -12.72
C GLY A 73 11.24 -20.62 -11.77
N ASP A 74 12.39 -21.09 -12.25
CA ASP A 74 13.58 -21.35 -11.42
C ASP A 74 14.31 -20.04 -11.12
N PHE A 75 14.33 -19.62 -9.83
CA PHE A 75 14.96 -18.38 -9.40
C PHE A 75 16.47 -18.32 -9.61
N LYS A 76 17.13 -19.49 -9.78
CA LYS A 76 18.56 -19.58 -10.09
C LYS A 76 18.86 -19.39 -11.58
N ARG A 77 17.85 -19.56 -12.44
CA ARG A 77 18.00 -19.47 -13.89
C ARG A 77 17.36 -18.18 -14.41
N LYS A 78 18.10 -17.10 -14.27
CA LYS A 78 17.70 -15.79 -14.78
C LYS A 78 17.80 -15.78 -16.30
N GLY A 79 16.70 -15.43 -16.96
CA GLY A 79 16.63 -15.15 -18.39
C GLY A 79 16.82 -13.67 -18.70
N GLU A 80 16.09 -13.16 -19.67
CA GLU A 80 16.13 -11.76 -20.09
C GLU A 80 15.71 -10.82 -18.96
N ALA A 81 16.36 -9.67 -18.87
CA ALA A 81 15.97 -8.60 -17.96
C ALA A 81 14.67 -7.94 -18.50
N VAL A 82 13.78 -7.60 -17.59
CA VAL A 82 12.52 -6.94 -17.93
C VAL A 82 12.42 -5.58 -17.28
N GLU A 83 11.95 -4.62 -18.04
CA GLU A 83 11.63 -3.28 -17.57
C GLU A 83 10.31 -3.28 -16.77
N PRO A 84 10.17 -2.39 -15.78
CA PRO A 84 8.92 -2.23 -15.06
C PRO A 84 7.84 -1.68 -16.01
N GLY A 85 6.64 -2.24 -15.93
CA GLY A 85 5.50 -1.82 -16.74
C GLY A 85 4.18 -2.22 -16.14
N PHE A 86 3.10 -1.73 -16.74
CA PHE A 86 1.74 -2.08 -16.35
C PHE A 86 1.15 -3.09 -17.36
N PRO A 87 0.15 -3.89 -16.95
CA PRO A 87 -0.53 -4.80 -17.86
C PRO A 87 -1.16 -4.07 -19.04
N ALA A 88 -0.73 -4.39 -20.26
CA ALA A 88 -1.19 -3.71 -21.47
C ALA A 88 -2.72 -3.79 -21.69
N VAL A 89 -3.34 -4.88 -21.21
CA VAL A 89 -4.80 -5.10 -21.29
C VAL A 89 -5.62 -4.11 -20.44
N LEU A 90 -5.00 -3.48 -19.45
CA LEU A 90 -5.64 -2.53 -18.54
C LEU A 90 -5.22 -1.09 -18.81
N ASN A 91 -4.95 -0.72 -20.02
CA ASN A 91 -4.34 0.57 -20.38
C ASN A 91 -2.95 0.74 -19.73
N PRO A 92 -1.86 0.58 -20.47
CA PRO A 92 -0.50 0.52 -19.91
C PRO A 92 -0.05 1.82 -19.22
N GLY A 93 -0.81 2.91 -19.34
CA GLY A 93 -0.40 4.20 -18.78
C GLY A 93 0.88 4.76 -19.44
N PRO A 94 1.40 5.86 -18.92
CA PRO A 94 2.68 6.39 -19.37
C PRO A 94 3.83 5.45 -18.97
N PRO A 95 4.94 5.45 -19.70
CA PRO A 95 6.15 4.74 -19.31
C PRO A 95 6.54 5.10 -17.87
N ILE A 96 7.03 4.12 -17.14
CA ILE A 96 7.60 4.37 -15.81
C ILE A 96 9.01 4.93 -16.07
N ASP A 97 9.15 6.25 -15.94
CA ASP A 97 10.46 6.87 -16.08
C ASP A 97 11.43 6.27 -15.06
N GLU A 98 12.52 5.71 -15.56
CA GLU A 98 13.64 5.34 -14.70
C GLU A 98 14.24 6.64 -14.15
N PRO A 99 14.46 6.73 -12.85
CA PRO A 99 15.11 7.90 -12.29
C PRO A 99 16.54 7.98 -12.85
N ASP A 100 16.98 9.17 -13.22
CA ASP A 100 18.38 9.44 -13.51
C ASP A 100 19.27 8.84 -12.44
N ALA A 101 20.43 8.33 -12.84
CA ALA A 101 21.40 7.71 -11.95
C ALA A 101 21.67 8.62 -10.74
N GLY A 102 21.14 8.26 -9.57
CA GLY A 102 21.20 9.04 -8.35
C GLY A 102 19.87 9.56 -7.82
N ALA A 103 18.78 9.44 -8.56
CA ALA A 103 17.45 9.80 -8.05
C ALA A 103 16.86 8.70 -7.16
N PHE A 104 16.26 9.12 -6.06
CA PHE A 104 15.64 8.25 -5.06
C PHE A 104 14.42 7.52 -5.64
N ILE A 105 14.29 6.22 -5.43
CA ILE A 105 13.32 5.27 -6.01
C ILE A 105 11.82 5.41 -5.54
N PRO A 106 11.29 6.54 -5.12
CA PRO A 106 9.86 6.66 -4.86
C PRO A 106 9.02 6.54 -6.14
N GLN A 107 9.65 6.65 -7.33
CA GLN A 107 8.91 6.86 -8.58
C GLN A 107 8.10 5.63 -9.01
N ARG A 108 8.62 4.40 -8.89
CA ARG A 108 7.88 3.19 -9.30
C ARG A 108 6.59 2.99 -8.48
N ARG A 109 6.64 3.18 -7.17
CA ARG A 109 5.43 3.08 -6.31
C ARG A 109 4.47 4.23 -6.55
N LYS A 110 4.99 5.44 -6.77
CA LYS A 110 4.19 6.59 -7.15
C LYS A 110 3.51 6.37 -8.51
N ALA A 111 4.25 5.88 -9.50
CA ALA A 111 3.71 5.54 -10.81
C ALA A 111 2.60 4.48 -10.71
N LEU A 112 2.80 3.42 -9.92
CA LEU A 112 1.78 2.42 -9.66
C LEU A 112 0.54 3.03 -8.98
N ALA A 113 0.72 3.87 -7.97
CA ALA A 113 -0.38 4.51 -7.29
C ALA A 113 -1.18 5.41 -8.24
N LEU A 114 -0.51 6.23 -9.04
CA LEU A 114 -1.14 7.10 -10.01
C LEU A 114 -1.87 6.31 -11.10
N TRP A 115 -1.29 5.21 -11.57
CA TRP A 115 -1.92 4.34 -12.54
C TRP A 115 -3.16 3.64 -11.97
N LEU A 116 -3.08 3.11 -10.74
CA LEU A 116 -4.22 2.47 -10.07
C LEU A 116 -5.38 3.44 -9.82
N THR A 117 -5.07 4.71 -9.56
CA THR A 117 -6.09 5.75 -9.26
C THR A 117 -6.43 6.61 -10.47
N SER A 118 -6.01 6.23 -11.68
CA SER A 118 -6.39 6.92 -12.90
C SER A 118 -7.84 6.60 -13.26
N SER A 119 -8.51 7.55 -13.92
CA SER A 119 -9.90 7.38 -14.41
C SER A 119 -10.06 6.23 -15.40
N ASP A 120 -8.97 5.80 -16.01
CA ASP A 120 -8.95 4.73 -17.01
C ASP A 120 -8.82 3.33 -16.39
N GLN A 121 -8.73 3.26 -15.04
CA GLN A 121 -8.64 2.00 -14.31
C GLN A 121 -10.01 1.53 -13.82
N PRO A 122 -10.66 0.61 -14.53
CA PRO A 122 -12.02 0.21 -14.19
C PRO A 122 -12.12 -0.75 -12.99
N LEU A 123 -11.00 -1.38 -12.58
CA LEU A 123 -11.04 -2.46 -11.60
C LEU A 123 -11.03 -1.97 -10.15
N LEU A 124 -10.20 -0.98 -9.83
CA LEU A 124 -9.98 -0.59 -8.45
C LEU A 124 -11.26 -0.06 -7.80
N ASP A 125 -11.98 0.81 -8.52
CA ASP A 125 -13.23 1.39 -8.07
C ASP A 125 -14.29 0.31 -7.84
N ARG A 126 -14.45 -0.62 -8.80
CA ARG A 126 -15.39 -1.74 -8.68
C ARG A 126 -15.06 -2.64 -7.49
N VAL A 127 -13.78 -2.98 -7.29
CA VAL A 127 -13.35 -3.80 -6.15
C VAL A 127 -13.63 -3.10 -4.83
N MET A 128 -13.35 -1.81 -4.73
CA MET A 128 -13.57 -1.04 -3.51
C MET A 128 -15.06 -0.92 -3.17
N VAL A 129 -15.91 -0.54 -4.13
CA VAL A 129 -17.33 -0.40 -3.87
C VAL A 129 -18.01 -1.74 -3.60
N ASN A 130 -17.55 -2.82 -4.25
CA ASN A 130 -18.02 -4.18 -3.95
C ASN A 130 -17.72 -4.60 -2.51
N ARG A 131 -16.54 -4.27 -2.01
CA ARG A 131 -16.17 -4.53 -0.61
C ARG A 131 -16.99 -3.69 0.37
N ILE A 132 -17.21 -2.41 0.06
CA ILE A 132 -18.06 -1.54 0.87
C ILE A 132 -19.48 -2.12 0.89
N TRP A 133 -20.03 -2.51 -0.25
CA TRP A 133 -21.33 -3.16 -0.37
C TRP A 133 -21.40 -4.43 0.47
N GLN A 134 -20.40 -5.31 0.35
CA GLN A 134 -20.32 -6.56 1.11
C GLN A 134 -20.40 -6.33 2.63
N HIS A 135 -19.75 -5.28 3.13
CA HIS A 135 -19.78 -4.95 4.56
C HIS A 135 -21.16 -4.45 5.03
N HIS A 136 -22.00 -3.94 4.13
CA HIS A 136 -23.37 -3.53 4.45
C HIS A 136 -24.38 -4.66 4.35
N PHE A 137 -24.23 -5.53 3.35
CA PHE A 137 -25.25 -6.54 3.01
C PHE A 137 -24.78 -7.98 3.26
N GLY A 138 -23.57 -8.19 3.75
CA GLY A 138 -22.99 -9.51 4.01
C GLY A 138 -22.38 -10.18 2.77
N GLN A 139 -22.94 -9.93 1.58
CA GLN A 139 -22.42 -10.44 0.30
C GLN A 139 -22.18 -9.29 -0.68
N GLY A 140 -21.11 -9.40 -1.47
CA GLY A 140 -20.80 -8.44 -2.52
C GLY A 140 -21.71 -8.61 -3.73
N ILE A 141 -21.81 -7.56 -4.55
CA ILE A 141 -22.45 -7.62 -5.88
C ILE A 141 -21.71 -8.66 -6.75
N VAL A 142 -20.38 -8.73 -6.59
CA VAL A 142 -19.54 -9.85 -7.01
C VAL A 142 -19.26 -10.69 -5.76
N SER A 143 -19.72 -11.93 -5.74
CA SER A 143 -19.62 -12.80 -4.57
C SER A 143 -18.19 -13.29 -4.29
N THR A 144 -17.30 -13.20 -5.28
CA THR A 144 -15.86 -13.50 -5.18
C THR A 144 -15.03 -12.22 -5.08
N PRO A 145 -14.96 -11.54 -3.91
CA PRO A 145 -14.39 -10.20 -3.79
C PRO A 145 -12.87 -10.10 -4.04
N ASN A 146 -12.21 -11.24 -4.11
CA ASN A 146 -10.78 -11.36 -4.40
C ASN A 146 -10.51 -11.82 -5.83
N ASP A 147 -11.55 -12.14 -6.61
CA ASP A 147 -11.42 -12.57 -8.00
C ASP A 147 -12.53 -11.96 -8.84
N PHE A 148 -12.16 -10.94 -9.60
CA PHE A 148 -12.99 -10.27 -10.61
C PHE A 148 -12.64 -10.76 -12.02
N GLY A 149 -11.86 -11.82 -12.11
CA GLY A 149 -11.38 -12.41 -13.36
C GLY A 149 -12.30 -13.54 -13.85
N ARG A 150 -11.78 -14.31 -14.81
CA ARG A 150 -12.53 -15.39 -15.48
C ARG A 150 -12.91 -16.57 -14.58
N GLN A 151 -12.25 -16.73 -13.43
CA GLN A 151 -12.54 -17.77 -12.45
C GLN A 151 -13.46 -17.27 -11.33
N GLY A 152 -13.68 -15.96 -11.27
CA GLY A 152 -14.63 -15.34 -10.33
C GLY A 152 -16.05 -15.41 -10.83
N GLU A 153 -16.99 -15.12 -9.94
CA GLU A 153 -18.41 -15.04 -10.26
C GLU A 153 -18.73 -13.69 -10.94
N PRO A 154 -19.65 -13.68 -11.91
CA PRO A 154 -20.11 -12.44 -12.51
C PRO A 154 -20.88 -11.60 -11.50
N PRO A 155 -20.92 -10.26 -11.67
CA PRO A 155 -21.74 -9.40 -10.82
C PRO A 155 -23.22 -9.71 -10.99
N THR A 156 -23.96 -9.79 -9.88
CA THR A 156 -25.41 -9.96 -9.89
C THR A 156 -26.15 -8.76 -10.48
N HIS A 157 -25.59 -7.57 -10.30
CA HIS A 157 -26.10 -6.29 -10.77
C HIS A 157 -24.98 -5.46 -11.38
N PRO A 158 -24.58 -5.73 -12.64
CA PRO A 158 -23.43 -5.09 -13.26
C PRO A 158 -23.59 -3.55 -13.37
N GLU A 159 -24.75 -3.09 -13.76
CA GLU A 159 -25.05 -1.64 -13.89
C GLU A 159 -24.95 -0.90 -12.55
N LEU A 160 -25.40 -1.53 -11.47
CA LEU A 160 -25.28 -0.97 -10.12
C LEU A 160 -23.80 -0.90 -9.69
N LEU A 161 -23.03 -1.95 -9.96
CA LEU A 161 -21.62 -1.99 -9.64
C LEU A 161 -20.87 -0.88 -10.38
N ASP A 162 -21.17 -0.71 -11.66
CA ASP A 162 -20.54 0.31 -12.49
C ASP A 162 -20.92 1.72 -12.05
N TRP A 163 -22.20 1.96 -11.76
CA TRP A 163 -22.66 3.24 -11.25
C TRP A 163 -22.02 3.59 -9.89
N LEU A 164 -21.97 2.64 -8.96
CA LEU A 164 -21.30 2.85 -7.66
C LEU A 164 -19.81 3.15 -7.82
N ALA A 165 -19.14 2.51 -8.78
CA ALA A 165 -17.73 2.74 -9.06
C ALA A 165 -17.49 4.18 -9.57
N VAL A 166 -18.32 4.67 -10.49
CA VAL A 166 -18.26 6.05 -11.00
C VAL A 166 -18.54 7.05 -9.87
N GLU A 167 -19.62 6.85 -9.10
CA GLU A 167 -19.95 7.71 -7.96
C GLU A 167 -18.83 7.77 -6.92
N PHE A 168 -18.12 6.68 -6.70
CA PHE A 168 -17.00 6.62 -5.77
C PHE A 168 -15.83 7.50 -6.24
N ALA A 169 -15.48 7.41 -7.52
CA ALA A 169 -14.43 8.22 -8.12
C ALA A 169 -14.81 9.71 -8.12
N GLU A 170 -16.02 10.06 -8.58
CA GLU A 170 -16.51 11.44 -8.65
C GLU A 170 -16.61 12.12 -7.28
N ARG A 171 -16.87 11.36 -6.23
CA ARG A 171 -16.88 11.84 -4.84
C ARG A 171 -15.49 11.86 -4.19
N GLY A 172 -14.43 11.78 -4.97
CA GLY A 172 -13.05 11.85 -4.52
C GLY A 172 -12.66 10.68 -3.60
N TRP A 173 -13.12 9.48 -3.89
CA TRP A 173 -12.78 8.25 -3.16
C TRP A 173 -13.19 8.27 -1.69
N SER A 174 -14.29 8.97 -1.38
CA SER A 174 -14.76 9.14 -0.02
C SER A 174 -15.58 7.93 0.45
N ILE A 175 -14.97 7.04 1.20
CA ILE A 175 -15.63 5.90 1.84
C ILE A 175 -16.83 6.34 2.68
N LYS A 176 -16.70 7.47 3.40
CA LYS A 176 -17.79 8.02 4.21
C LYS A 176 -19.02 8.42 3.37
N GLN A 177 -18.80 9.00 2.20
CA GLN A 177 -19.90 9.35 1.30
C GLN A 177 -20.55 8.11 0.71
N MET A 178 -19.78 7.07 0.38
CA MET A 178 -20.34 5.79 -0.07
C MET A 178 -21.17 5.11 1.01
N HIS A 179 -20.72 5.06 2.24
CA HIS A 179 -21.54 4.56 3.36
C HIS A 179 -22.86 5.33 3.45
N ARG A 180 -22.80 6.66 3.39
CA ARG A 180 -24.01 7.49 3.43
C ARG A 180 -24.95 7.20 2.27
N LEU A 181 -24.43 7.07 1.05
CA LEU A 181 -25.19 6.76 -0.15
C LEU A 181 -25.95 5.43 0.00
N ILE A 182 -25.24 4.38 0.39
CA ILE A 182 -25.80 3.05 0.58
C ILE A 182 -26.84 3.03 1.70
N MET A 183 -26.52 3.59 2.86
CA MET A 183 -27.42 3.56 4.04
C MET A 183 -28.69 4.39 3.86
N LEU A 184 -28.67 5.40 3.00
CA LEU A 184 -29.85 6.20 2.68
C LEU A 184 -30.68 5.62 1.52
N SER A 185 -30.19 4.58 0.86
CA SER A 185 -30.92 3.91 -0.22
C SER A 185 -32.19 3.20 0.29
N SER A 186 -33.17 3.05 -0.59
CA SER A 186 -34.40 2.30 -0.29
C SER A 186 -34.06 0.84 0.06
N THR A 187 -33.12 0.24 -0.66
CA THR A 187 -32.68 -1.14 -0.44
C THR A 187 -32.18 -1.36 1.00
N TYR A 188 -31.31 -0.46 1.51
CA TYR A 188 -30.78 -0.60 2.87
C TYR A 188 -31.85 -0.33 3.94
N ARG A 189 -32.82 0.51 3.65
CA ARG A 189 -33.91 0.91 4.56
C ARG A 189 -35.12 -0.01 4.51
N SER A 190 -35.14 -0.97 3.60
CA SER A 190 -36.21 -1.97 3.52
C SER A 190 -36.19 -2.87 4.75
N SER A 191 -37.39 -3.29 5.19
CA SER A 191 -37.50 -4.27 6.28
C SER A 191 -36.97 -5.61 5.85
N SER A 192 -36.18 -6.27 6.75
CA SER A 192 -35.76 -7.65 6.57
C SER A 192 -36.83 -8.66 7.04
N VAL A 193 -37.91 -8.18 7.61
CA VAL A 193 -39.05 -9.01 8.05
C VAL A 193 -40.13 -8.88 6.98
N GLY A 194 -40.31 -9.95 6.20
CA GLY A 194 -41.45 -10.04 5.27
C GLY A 194 -42.77 -10.22 6.05
N ASP A 195 -43.86 -9.67 5.52
CA ASP A 195 -45.17 -9.99 6.04
C ASP A 195 -45.49 -11.48 5.76
N GLU A 196 -46.08 -12.19 6.71
CA GLU A 196 -46.45 -13.62 6.55
C GLU A 196 -47.34 -13.88 5.31
N ALA A 197 -47.84 -12.83 4.65
CA ALA A 197 -48.64 -12.92 3.42
C ALA A 197 -47.81 -13.08 2.13
N ASP A 198 -46.47 -12.92 2.19
CA ASP A 198 -45.59 -12.96 1.02
C ASP A 198 -44.77 -14.30 0.92
N ILE A 199 -45.17 -15.33 1.69
CA ILE A 199 -44.57 -16.69 1.66
C ILE A 199 -45.55 -17.68 0.97
#